data_d12a89e021b967eb0cf364fd5e30a9ea
#
_entry.id   d12a89e021b967eb0cf364fd5e30a9ea
#
_cell.length_a   1.000
_cell.length_b   1.000
_cell.length_c   1.000
_cell.angle_alpha   90.00
_cell.angle_beta   90.00
_cell.angle_gamma   90.00
#
_symmetry.space_group_name_H-M   'P 1'
#
loop_
_entity.id
_entity.type
_entity.pdbx_description
1 polymer ?
#
loop_
_entity_poly.entity_id
_entity_poly.type
_entity_poly.pdbx_seq_one_letter_code
_entity_poly.pdbx_strand_id
1 'polypeptide(L)'
;ELIANGEALLVDRVHRVEEAYGLRFADVTVRWWTGTEERELDVKVMLDVLAASTPSLPFEQQRLLQRSVLAARPVLSKAQQYRTIKEDPHINALQVKYAYAVTAHKAQGGQWDTVFVDQGYITEEMIDTEYVRWLYTAVTRATERLYLVNFHPRFWGEE
;
A
#
# COMPACT_ATOMS: atom_id res chain seq x y z
N GLU A 1 2.19 -3.86 17.48
CA GLU A 1 1.90 -3.84 16.05
C GLU A 1 2.97 -4.67 15.35
N LEU A 2 2.56 -5.75 14.63
CA LEU A 2 3.53 -6.68 14.05
C LEU A 2 4.05 -6.19 12.70
N ILE A 3 3.23 -5.48 11.94
CA ILE A 3 3.53 -4.93 10.61
C ILE A 3 3.17 -3.45 10.62
N ALA A 4 4.12 -2.60 10.25
CA ALA A 4 3.91 -1.16 10.20
C ALA A 4 3.25 -0.73 8.87
N ASN A 5 2.53 0.39 8.90
CA ASN A 5 1.95 0.96 7.68
C ASN A 5 3.06 1.44 6.73
N GLY A 6 3.03 0.95 5.50
CA GLY A 6 4.03 1.28 4.47
C GLY A 6 5.22 0.33 4.45
N GLU A 7 5.23 -0.70 5.29
CA GLU A 7 6.26 -1.72 5.28
C GLU A 7 6.17 -2.59 4.02
N ALA A 8 7.33 -2.93 3.44
CA ALA A 8 7.41 -3.80 2.28
C ALA A 8 7.37 -5.26 2.71
N LEU A 9 6.44 -6.03 2.16
CA LEU A 9 6.25 -7.43 2.47
C LEU A 9 6.51 -8.28 1.21
N LEU A 10 7.15 -9.40 1.38
CA LEU A 10 7.23 -10.44 0.37
C LEU A 10 6.15 -11.48 0.62
N VAL A 11 5.27 -11.72 -0.34
CA VAL A 11 4.32 -12.84 -0.28
C VAL A 11 5.07 -14.12 -0.60
N ASP A 12 5.25 -14.96 0.39
CA ASP A 12 5.94 -16.24 0.25
C ASP A 12 5.00 -17.33 -0.28
N ARG A 13 3.80 -17.41 0.29
CA ARG A 13 2.82 -18.44 -0.07
C ARG A 13 1.40 -17.89 -0.03
N VAL A 14 0.59 -18.33 -1.00
CA VAL A 14 -0.87 -18.14 -1.00
C VAL A 14 -1.50 -19.47 -0.62
N HIS A 15 -2.23 -19.50 0.49
CA HIS A 15 -2.88 -20.71 1.01
C HIS A 15 -4.27 -20.88 0.45
N ARG A 16 -5.05 -19.79 0.44
CA ARG A 16 -6.45 -19.81 0.04
C ARG A 16 -6.86 -18.45 -0.50
N VAL A 17 -7.72 -18.47 -1.51
CA VAL A 17 -8.46 -17.28 -1.97
C VAL A 17 -9.94 -17.54 -1.73
N GLU A 18 -10.65 -16.56 -1.19
CA GLU A 18 -12.07 -16.66 -0.91
C GLU A 18 -12.80 -15.37 -1.27
N GLU A 19 -14.09 -15.49 -1.57
CA GLU A 19 -15.01 -14.37 -1.69
C GLU A 19 -15.94 -14.36 -0.49
N ALA A 20 -15.98 -13.26 0.24
CA ALA A 20 -16.82 -13.07 1.40
C ALA A 20 -17.30 -11.62 1.47
N TYR A 21 -18.57 -11.41 1.83
CA TYR A 21 -19.18 -10.08 1.99
C TYR A 21 -19.07 -9.19 0.73
N GLY A 22 -19.02 -9.80 -0.47
CA GLY A 22 -18.87 -9.10 -1.74
C GLY A 22 -17.47 -8.56 -2.02
N LEU A 23 -16.46 -9.01 -1.29
CA LEU A 23 -15.05 -8.68 -1.45
C LEU A 23 -14.22 -9.96 -1.54
N ARG A 24 -13.03 -9.85 -2.15
CA ARG A 24 -12.09 -10.97 -2.29
C ARG A 24 -10.95 -10.86 -1.28
N PHE A 25 -10.65 -11.98 -0.66
CA PHE A 25 -9.59 -12.10 0.34
C PHE A 25 -8.64 -13.25 -0.02
N ALA A 26 -7.43 -13.17 0.49
CA ALA A 26 -6.51 -14.30 0.46
C ALA A 26 -5.86 -14.49 1.84
N ASP A 27 -5.71 -15.75 2.24
CA ASP A 27 -4.86 -16.13 3.35
C ASP A 27 -3.47 -16.40 2.78
N VAL A 28 -2.47 -15.66 3.27
CA VAL A 28 -1.11 -15.69 2.75
C VAL A 28 -0.09 -15.73 3.87
N THR A 29 1.05 -16.37 3.61
CA THR A 29 2.25 -16.19 4.42
C THR A 29 3.05 -15.04 3.83
N VAL A 30 3.36 -14.06 4.66
CA VAL A 30 4.23 -12.93 4.29
C VAL A 30 5.52 -12.95 5.08
N ARG A 31 6.60 -12.50 4.44
CA ARG A 31 7.91 -12.30 5.06
C ARG A 31 8.34 -10.85 4.93
N TRP A 32 9.03 -10.35 5.94
CA TRP A 32 9.65 -9.03 5.92
C TRP A 32 10.88 -8.98 6.83
N TRP A 33 11.67 -7.94 6.68
CA TRP A 33 12.89 -7.76 7.47
C TRP A 33 12.74 -6.59 8.44
N THR A 34 13.03 -6.84 9.70
CA THR A 34 13.11 -5.82 10.74
C THR A 34 14.59 -5.64 11.10
N GLY A 35 15.25 -4.68 10.41
CA GLY A 35 16.71 -4.59 10.48
C GLY A 35 17.37 -5.83 9.87
N THR A 36 17.99 -6.66 10.69
CA THR A 36 18.67 -7.91 10.26
C THR A 36 17.82 -9.17 10.46
N GLU A 37 16.68 -9.06 11.13
CA GLU A 37 15.81 -10.22 11.42
C GLU A 37 14.76 -10.38 10.34
N GLU A 38 14.69 -11.59 9.77
CA GLU A 38 13.56 -12.01 8.94
C GLU A 38 12.41 -12.43 9.84
N ARG A 39 11.23 -11.97 9.49
CA ARG A 39 9.97 -12.33 10.16
C ARG A 39 8.99 -12.91 9.17
N GLU A 40 8.19 -13.85 9.65
CA GLU A 40 7.15 -14.52 8.87
C GLU A 40 5.83 -14.49 9.66
N LEU A 41 4.73 -14.30 8.96
CA LEU A 41 3.40 -14.29 9.55
C LEU A 41 2.34 -14.70 8.53
N ASP A 42 1.38 -15.51 9.00
CA ASP A 42 0.16 -15.80 8.24
C ASP A 42 -0.85 -14.67 8.46
N VAL A 43 -1.31 -14.08 7.37
CA VAL A 43 -2.22 -12.95 7.41
C VAL A 43 -3.33 -13.09 6.37
N LYS A 44 -4.47 -12.45 6.63
CA LYS A 44 -5.50 -12.25 5.62
C LYS A 44 -5.27 -10.92 4.92
N VAL A 45 -5.28 -10.93 3.58
CA VAL A 45 -5.16 -9.73 2.75
C VAL A 45 -6.43 -9.48 1.95
N MET A 46 -6.75 -8.22 1.70
CA MET A 46 -7.88 -7.80 0.89
C MET A 46 -7.42 -7.55 -0.55
N LEU A 47 -7.88 -8.39 -1.50
CA LEU A 47 -7.42 -8.35 -2.89
C LEU A 47 -8.02 -7.20 -3.70
N ASP A 48 -9.22 -6.74 -3.36
CA ASP A 48 -9.87 -5.66 -4.10
C ASP A 48 -9.13 -4.33 -4.02
N VAL A 49 -8.35 -4.13 -2.96
CA VAL A 49 -7.50 -2.94 -2.81
C VAL A 49 -6.30 -2.96 -3.76
N LEU A 50 -5.78 -4.13 -4.16
CA LEU A 50 -4.61 -4.22 -5.05
C LEU A 50 -4.81 -3.46 -6.37
N ALA A 51 -5.97 -3.62 -7.00
CA ALA A 51 -6.31 -3.01 -8.28
C ALA A 51 -7.05 -1.66 -8.16
N ALA A 52 -7.43 -1.25 -6.95
CA ALA A 52 -8.13 0.00 -6.73
C ALA A 52 -7.21 1.21 -6.97
N SER A 53 -7.76 2.31 -7.49
CA SER A 53 -7.04 3.59 -7.62
C SER A 53 -6.80 4.28 -6.27
N THR A 54 -7.58 3.94 -5.25
CA THR A 54 -7.45 4.48 -3.89
C THR A 54 -6.41 3.69 -3.07
N PRO A 55 -5.71 4.31 -2.12
CA PRO A 55 -4.72 3.64 -1.27
C PRO A 55 -5.33 2.59 -0.32
N SER A 56 -6.63 2.71 -0.03
CA SER A 56 -7.38 1.83 0.87
C SER A 56 -8.81 1.65 0.38
N LEU A 57 -9.52 0.71 0.97
CA LEU A 57 -10.96 0.51 0.70
C LEU A 57 -11.74 1.80 1.04
N PRO A 58 -12.60 2.30 0.13
CA PRO A 58 -13.44 3.48 0.39
C PRO A 58 -14.27 3.32 1.68
N PHE A 59 -14.45 4.42 2.41
CA PHE A 59 -15.12 4.43 3.72
C PHE A 59 -16.50 3.76 3.70
N GLU A 60 -17.32 4.02 2.66
CA GLU A 60 -18.65 3.40 2.54
C GLU A 60 -18.57 1.87 2.37
N GLN A 61 -17.56 1.38 1.65
CA GLN A 61 -17.35 -0.06 1.50
C GLN A 61 -16.82 -0.69 2.80
N GLN A 62 -15.99 0.01 3.56
CA GLN A 62 -15.58 -0.45 4.90
C GLN A 62 -16.77 -0.57 5.84
N ARG A 63 -17.68 0.42 5.83
CA ARG A 63 -18.91 0.37 6.62
C ARG A 63 -19.82 -0.77 6.19
N LEU A 64 -19.95 -1.00 4.88
CA LEU A 64 -20.75 -2.10 4.35
C LEU A 64 -20.18 -3.46 4.80
N LEU A 65 -18.87 -3.65 4.70
CA LEU A 65 -18.19 -4.85 5.20
C LEU A 65 -18.50 -5.08 6.69
N GLN A 66 -18.31 -4.07 7.53
CA GLN A 66 -18.61 -4.17 8.97
C GLN A 66 -20.06 -4.57 9.24
N ARG A 67 -21.01 -3.94 8.54
CA ARG A 67 -22.44 -4.27 8.67
C ARG A 67 -22.72 -5.70 8.23
N SER A 68 -22.15 -6.15 7.13
CA SER A 68 -22.35 -7.50 6.60
C SER A 68 -21.79 -8.56 7.54
N VAL A 69 -20.60 -8.33 8.10
CA VAL A 69 -19.99 -9.22 9.11
C VAL A 69 -20.85 -9.30 10.38
N LEU A 70 -21.40 -8.19 10.85
CA LEU A 70 -22.27 -8.18 12.02
C LEU A 70 -23.63 -8.84 11.73
N ALA A 71 -24.19 -8.62 10.55
CA ALA A 71 -25.49 -9.20 10.14
C ALA A 71 -25.41 -10.73 9.96
N ALA A 72 -24.24 -11.27 9.59
CA ALA A 72 -24.03 -12.72 9.46
C ALA A 72 -23.95 -13.46 10.82
N ARG A 73 -24.07 -12.76 11.93
CA ARG A 73 -23.96 -13.32 13.30
C ARG A 73 -25.31 -13.19 14.03
N PRO A 74 -25.57 -14.04 15.06
CA PRO A 74 -26.76 -13.88 15.89
C PRO A 74 -26.75 -12.50 16.59
N VAL A 75 -27.91 -12.07 17.05
CA VAL A 75 -28.07 -10.77 17.71
C VAL A 75 -27.01 -10.56 18.80
N LEU A 76 -26.14 -9.56 18.55
CA LEU A 76 -25.02 -9.23 19.42
C LEU A 76 -25.33 -8.00 20.29
N SER A 77 -24.93 -8.04 21.54
CA SER A 77 -24.87 -6.85 22.38
C SER A 77 -23.85 -5.84 21.82
N LYS A 78 -23.93 -4.57 22.21
CA LYS A 78 -22.98 -3.52 21.77
C LYS A 78 -21.51 -3.89 22.07
N ALA A 79 -21.24 -4.47 23.22
CA ALA A 79 -19.92 -4.93 23.61
C ALA A 79 -19.40 -6.04 22.69
N GLN A 80 -20.27 -7.00 22.35
CA GLN A 80 -19.94 -8.09 21.43
C GLN A 80 -19.72 -7.58 19.99
N GLN A 81 -20.53 -6.61 19.52
CA GLN A 81 -20.31 -5.97 18.21
C GLN A 81 -18.94 -5.29 18.15
N TYR A 82 -18.59 -4.51 19.18
CA TYR A 82 -17.28 -3.85 19.25
C TYR A 82 -16.13 -4.86 19.21
N ARG A 83 -16.24 -5.94 19.98
CA ARG A 83 -15.23 -7.01 19.98
C ARG A 83 -15.13 -7.68 18.62
N THR A 84 -16.27 -7.99 17.98
CA THR A 84 -16.31 -8.55 16.63
C THR A 84 -15.58 -7.66 15.62
N ILE A 85 -15.87 -6.36 15.60
CA ILE A 85 -15.20 -5.42 14.68
C ILE A 85 -13.68 -5.40 14.92
N LYS A 86 -13.27 -5.50 16.17
CA LYS A 86 -11.83 -5.46 16.52
C LYS A 86 -11.09 -6.75 16.17
N GLU A 87 -11.74 -7.91 16.20
CA GLU A 87 -11.11 -9.22 16.11
C GLU A 87 -11.41 -9.98 14.80
N ASP A 88 -12.41 -9.54 14.01
CA ASP A 88 -12.79 -10.24 12.79
C ASP A 88 -11.70 -10.14 11.70
N PRO A 89 -11.24 -11.27 11.16
CA PRO A 89 -10.13 -11.30 10.20
C PRO A 89 -10.45 -10.62 8.86
N HIS A 90 -11.71 -10.56 8.43
CA HIS A 90 -12.09 -9.88 7.17
C HIS A 90 -12.12 -8.37 7.34
N ILE A 91 -12.61 -7.89 8.50
CA ILE A 91 -12.60 -6.46 8.82
C ILE A 91 -11.16 -5.94 8.98
N ASN A 92 -10.30 -6.76 9.56
CA ASN A 92 -8.89 -6.44 9.84
C ASN A 92 -7.91 -6.99 8.80
N ALA A 93 -8.41 -7.45 7.64
CA ALA A 93 -7.57 -7.89 6.55
C ALA A 93 -6.61 -6.78 6.11
N LEU A 94 -5.35 -7.13 5.87
CA LEU A 94 -4.34 -6.18 5.41
C LEU A 94 -4.74 -5.62 4.05
N GLN A 95 -4.68 -4.30 3.95
CA GLN A 95 -4.89 -3.59 2.69
C GLN A 95 -3.53 -3.32 2.07
N VAL A 96 -3.19 -4.10 1.05
CA VAL A 96 -1.86 -4.10 0.43
C VAL A 96 -1.91 -3.54 -0.98
N LYS A 97 -0.77 -2.99 -1.43
CA LYS A 97 -0.53 -2.54 -2.80
C LYS A 97 0.71 -3.22 -3.34
N TYR A 98 0.78 -3.34 -4.65
CA TYR A 98 2.03 -3.78 -5.28
C TYR A 98 3.16 -2.79 -4.99
N ALA A 99 4.33 -3.32 -4.65
CA ALA A 99 5.53 -2.52 -4.35
C ALA A 99 6.41 -2.28 -5.58
N TYR A 100 5.87 -2.40 -6.81
CA TYR A 100 6.62 -2.13 -8.04
C TYR A 100 6.94 -0.65 -8.23
N ALA A 101 6.11 0.22 -7.68
CA ALA A 101 6.32 1.65 -7.64
C ALA A 101 5.79 2.22 -6.33
N VAL A 102 6.49 3.19 -5.80
CA VAL A 102 6.10 3.93 -4.59
C VAL A 102 6.16 5.42 -4.87
N THR A 103 5.36 6.22 -4.16
CA THR A 103 5.49 7.67 -4.25
C THR A 103 6.80 8.12 -3.61
N ALA A 104 7.38 9.23 -4.10
CA ALA A 104 8.61 9.79 -3.53
C ALA A 104 8.52 10.00 -2.00
N HIS A 105 7.35 10.43 -1.50
CA HIS A 105 7.12 10.60 -0.06
C HIS A 105 7.23 9.28 0.73
N LYS A 106 6.68 8.18 0.18
CA LYS A 106 6.78 6.86 0.82
C LYS A 106 8.18 6.26 0.71
N ALA A 107 8.97 6.71 -0.27
CA ALA A 107 10.36 6.30 -0.44
C ALA A 107 11.33 7.02 0.51
N GLN A 108 10.87 8.00 1.29
CA GLN A 108 11.72 8.70 2.26
C GLN A 108 12.30 7.72 3.28
N GLY A 109 13.62 7.85 3.51
CA GLY A 109 14.37 6.95 4.39
C GLY A 109 14.90 5.68 3.72
N GLY A 110 14.36 5.28 2.56
CA GLY A 110 14.89 4.19 1.74
C GLY A 110 15.95 4.68 0.74
N GLN A 111 16.85 3.78 0.33
CA GLN A 111 17.81 3.98 -0.75
C GLN A 111 17.93 2.68 -1.55
N TRP A 112 18.16 2.80 -2.85
CA TRP A 112 18.30 1.67 -3.77
C TRP A 112 19.42 1.95 -4.77
N ASP A 113 20.12 0.91 -5.18
CA ASP A 113 21.22 1.01 -6.16
C ASP A 113 20.76 1.61 -7.48
N THR A 114 19.56 1.24 -7.91
CA THR A 114 18.98 1.73 -9.17
C THR A 114 17.56 2.24 -8.92
N VAL A 115 17.29 3.47 -9.34
CA VAL A 115 15.98 4.12 -9.19
C VAL A 115 15.53 4.67 -10.54
N PHE A 116 14.27 4.40 -10.87
CA PHE A 116 13.55 5.02 -11.98
C PHE A 116 12.59 6.05 -11.38
N VAL A 117 12.77 7.32 -11.72
CA VAL A 117 11.86 8.39 -11.31
C VAL A 117 10.97 8.72 -12.48
N ASP A 118 9.68 8.44 -12.37
CA ASP A 118 8.68 8.84 -13.36
C ASP A 118 8.06 10.17 -12.93
N GLN A 119 8.25 11.19 -13.75
CA GLN A 119 7.69 12.53 -13.52
C GLN A 119 6.17 12.54 -13.66
N GLY A 120 5.62 11.66 -14.53
CA GLY A 120 4.22 11.69 -14.91
C GLY A 120 3.84 12.94 -15.71
N TYR A 121 2.55 13.25 -15.72
CA TYR A 121 2.07 14.47 -16.39
C TYR A 121 2.34 15.70 -15.53
N ILE A 122 3.04 16.68 -16.09
CA ILE A 122 3.33 17.96 -15.46
C ILE A 122 3.25 19.09 -16.50
N THR A 123 2.74 20.25 -16.07
CA THR A 123 2.78 21.49 -16.84
C THR A 123 3.85 22.41 -16.28
N GLU A 124 4.28 23.42 -17.05
CA GLU A 124 5.28 24.39 -16.59
C GLU A 124 4.86 25.11 -15.30
N GLU A 125 3.57 25.40 -15.14
CA GLU A 125 3.01 26.06 -13.98
C GLU A 125 3.11 25.21 -12.70
N MET A 126 3.21 23.88 -12.84
CA MET A 126 3.36 22.93 -11.74
C MET A 126 4.82 22.78 -11.28
N ILE A 127 5.78 23.39 -12.01
CA ILE A 127 7.21 23.35 -11.65
C ILE A 127 7.50 24.49 -10.66
N ASP A 128 7.05 24.30 -9.43
CA ASP A 128 7.21 25.22 -8.33
C ASP A 128 8.22 24.69 -7.28
N THR A 129 8.30 25.37 -6.13
CA THR A 129 9.19 24.97 -5.02
C THR A 129 8.84 23.58 -4.47
N GLU A 130 7.55 23.21 -4.44
CA GLU A 130 7.11 21.90 -3.94
C GLU A 130 7.53 20.79 -4.90
N TYR A 131 7.43 21.06 -6.21
CA TYR A 131 7.95 20.15 -7.22
C TYR A 131 9.47 19.91 -7.05
N VAL A 132 10.25 20.97 -6.84
CA VAL A 132 11.71 20.83 -6.62
C VAL A 132 12.01 20.00 -5.37
N ARG A 133 11.27 20.17 -4.31
CA ARG A 133 11.38 19.35 -3.08
C ARG A 133 11.02 17.90 -3.34
N TRP A 134 9.96 17.66 -4.09
CA TRP A 134 9.57 16.32 -4.53
C TRP A 134 10.68 15.67 -5.35
N LEU A 135 11.20 16.40 -6.35
CA LEU A 135 12.26 15.91 -7.23
C LEU A 135 13.52 15.59 -6.42
N TYR A 136 13.97 16.49 -5.55
CA TYR A 136 15.10 16.23 -4.66
C TYR A 136 14.90 14.96 -3.84
N THR A 137 13.73 14.78 -3.24
CA THR A 137 13.39 13.58 -2.48
C THR A 137 13.48 12.32 -3.34
N ALA A 138 12.98 12.36 -4.56
CA ALA A 138 12.96 11.21 -5.47
C ALA A 138 14.37 10.84 -5.96
N VAL A 139 15.14 11.81 -6.46
CA VAL A 139 16.46 11.54 -7.07
C VAL A 139 17.51 11.10 -6.04
N THR A 140 17.41 11.59 -4.81
CA THR A 140 18.33 11.22 -3.72
C THR A 140 18.08 9.80 -3.17
N ARG A 141 17.14 9.06 -3.74
CA ARG A 141 16.90 7.65 -3.38
C ARG A 141 17.87 6.70 -4.07
N ALA A 142 18.47 7.13 -5.21
CA ALA A 142 19.44 6.32 -5.94
C ALA A 142 20.84 6.42 -5.29
N THR A 143 21.51 5.28 -5.12
CA THR A 143 22.90 5.21 -4.64
C THR A 143 23.90 5.01 -5.75
N GLU A 144 23.51 4.36 -6.87
CA GLU A 144 24.40 4.09 -8.00
C GLU A 144 23.85 4.61 -9.33
N ARG A 145 22.60 4.30 -9.67
CA ARG A 145 22.01 4.61 -10.98
C ARG A 145 20.64 5.25 -10.85
N LEU A 146 20.48 6.36 -11.56
CA LEU A 146 19.23 7.10 -11.64
C LEU A 146 18.75 7.16 -13.10
N TYR A 147 17.52 6.77 -13.33
CA TYR A 147 16.84 6.90 -14.62
C TYR A 147 15.64 7.85 -14.48
N LEU A 148 15.62 8.88 -15.33
CA LEU A 148 14.53 9.84 -15.39
C LEU A 148 13.57 9.44 -16.52
N VAL A 149 12.31 9.26 -16.20
CA VAL A 149 11.27 8.76 -17.12
C VAL A 149 10.20 9.83 -17.28
N ASN A 150 9.77 10.07 -18.51
CA ASN A 150 8.73 11.06 -18.86
C ASN A 150 9.00 12.49 -18.36
N PHE A 151 10.26 12.87 -18.26
CA PHE A 151 10.61 14.22 -17.84
C PHE A 151 10.33 15.24 -18.93
N HIS A 152 9.81 16.40 -18.53
CA HIS A 152 9.52 17.51 -19.41
C HIS A 152 10.80 17.98 -20.14
N PRO A 153 10.76 18.32 -21.46
CA PRO A 153 11.93 18.70 -22.26
C PRO A 153 12.80 19.81 -21.65
N ARG A 154 12.21 20.73 -20.91
CA ARG A 154 12.91 21.80 -20.18
C ARG A 154 14.06 21.29 -19.28
N PHE A 155 13.96 20.08 -18.75
CA PHE A 155 15.02 19.50 -17.91
C PHE A 155 16.23 18.99 -18.71
N TRP A 156 16.10 18.90 -20.03
CA TRP A 156 17.17 18.46 -20.94
C TRP A 156 17.86 19.62 -21.67
N GLY A 157 17.46 20.88 -21.39
CA GLY A 157 18.01 22.05 -22.06
C GLY A 157 17.54 22.20 -23.54
N GLU A 158 16.50 21.50 -23.92
CA GLU A 158 15.82 21.66 -25.19
C GLU A 158 14.74 22.75 -25.03
N GLU A 159 14.93 23.90 -25.66
CA GLU A 159 13.93 24.97 -25.79
C GLU A 159 12.99 24.68 -26.96
#